data_ebe6aa8ad6d5b135df641bcc3dbbb42c
#
_entry.id   ebe6aa8ad6d5b135df641bcc3dbbb42c
#
_cell.length_a   1.000
_cell.length_b   1.000
_cell.length_c   1.000
_cell.angle_alpha   90.00
_cell.angle_beta   90.00
_cell.angle_gamma   90.00
#
_symmetry.space_group_name_H-M   'P 1'
#
loop_
_entity.id
_entity.type
_entity.pdbx_description
1 polymer ?
#
loop_
_entity_poly.entity_id
_entity_poly.type
_entity_poly.pdbx_seq_one_letter_code
_entity_poly.pdbx_strand_id
1 'polypeptide(L)'
;MELSLLKGKEKIISFLTAFGITLTIPWVMHYMGLALNIQDPTLLGKVFLPMHIGVFIGAMMFGPIQGALIGSFAPIVSFMVTGMPIIAPFPMVQLMTVELAIYGLITGLVYKKTKKEYLALVSGMISGRIAMLLVLSLGLIAIKNPNFSTLMFIKSGVLSGIIGITIQLALIPILIKKLKRK
;
A
#
# COMPACT_ATOMS: atom_id res chain seq x y z
N MET A 1 1.43 -7.09 -23.58
CA MET A 1 2.90 -7.32 -23.75
C MET A 1 3.44 -7.70 -22.38
N GLU A 2 3.98 -8.91 -22.24
CA GLU A 2 4.50 -9.34 -20.92
C GLU A 2 5.79 -8.58 -20.62
N LEU A 3 5.81 -7.86 -19.52
CA LEU A 3 7.00 -7.16 -18.99
C LEU A 3 8.20 -8.11 -18.74
N SER A 4 7.97 -9.43 -18.80
CA SER A 4 9.02 -10.45 -18.77
C SER A 4 9.99 -10.33 -19.95
N LEU A 5 9.56 -9.73 -21.07
CA LEU A 5 10.35 -9.56 -22.29
C LEU A 5 11.17 -8.25 -22.30
N LEU A 6 10.97 -7.35 -21.34
CA LEU A 6 11.75 -6.12 -21.28
C LEU A 6 13.21 -6.41 -20.94
N LYS A 7 14.11 -5.71 -21.60
CA LYS A 7 15.54 -5.71 -21.25
C LYS A 7 15.74 -5.13 -19.84
N GLY A 8 16.84 -5.49 -19.17
CA GLY A 8 17.05 -5.13 -17.74
C GLY A 8 16.85 -3.65 -17.42
N LYS A 9 17.32 -2.74 -18.28
CA LYS A 9 17.15 -1.28 -18.11
C LYS A 9 15.67 -0.83 -18.12
N GLU A 10 14.86 -1.38 -19.01
CA GLU A 10 13.44 -1.04 -19.13
C GLU A 10 12.64 -1.52 -17.90
N LYS A 11 13.01 -2.66 -17.32
CA LYS A 11 12.41 -3.15 -16.07
C LYS A 11 12.71 -2.22 -14.91
N ILE A 12 13.95 -1.73 -14.82
CA ILE A 12 14.36 -0.79 -13.77
C ILE A 12 13.60 0.53 -13.91
N ILE A 13 13.55 1.10 -15.13
CA ILE A 13 12.83 2.37 -15.39
C ILE A 13 11.36 2.21 -15.03
N SER A 14 10.72 1.15 -15.48
CA SER A 14 9.31 0.89 -15.19
C SER A 14 9.04 0.71 -13.69
N PHE A 15 9.94 0.01 -12.99
CA PHE A 15 9.87 -0.13 -11.53
C PHE A 15 10.00 1.23 -10.83
N LEU A 16 11.01 2.03 -11.18
CA LEU A 16 11.23 3.36 -10.61
C LEU A 16 10.04 4.29 -10.88
N THR A 17 9.45 4.22 -12.08
CA THR A 17 8.25 4.99 -12.42
C THR A 17 7.06 4.59 -11.53
N ALA A 18 6.80 3.30 -11.37
CA ALA A 18 5.72 2.82 -10.50
C ALA A 18 5.96 3.19 -9.04
N PHE A 19 7.20 3.08 -8.58
CA PHE A 19 7.59 3.48 -7.22
C PHE A 19 7.41 4.99 -7.02
N GLY A 20 7.84 5.81 -7.98
CA GLY A 20 7.62 7.26 -7.95
C GLY A 20 6.14 7.65 -7.89
N ILE A 21 5.29 7.02 -8.70
CA ILE A 21 3.83 7.23 -8.65
C ILE A 21 3.27 6.83 -7.29
N THR A 22 3.73 5.72 -6.72
CA THR A 22 3.31 5.25 -5.39
C THR A 22 3.59 6.27 -4.29
N LEU A 23 4.68 7.02 -4.40
CA LEU A 23 5.05 8.07 -3.44
C LEU A 23 4.36 9.41 -3.73
N THR A 24 4.24 9.78 -5.00
CA THR A 24 3.71 11.10 -5.40
C THR A 24 2.27 11.28 -4.96
N ILE A 25 1.40 10.27 -5.12
CA ILE A 25 -0.02 10.41 -4.79
C ILE A 25 -0.24 10.70 -3.29
N PRO A 26 0.35 9.95 -2.32
CA PRO A 26 0.25 10.28 -0.90
C PRO A 26 0.80 11.66 -0.55
N TRP A 27 1.90 12.06 -1.18
CA TRP A 27 2.50 13.37 -0.93
C TRP A 27 1.61 14.52 -1.39
N VAL A 28 1.06 14.43 -2.60
CA VAL A 28 0.09 15.40 -3.10
C VAL A 28 -1.12 15.49 -2.17
N MET A 29 -1.65 14.36 -1.71
CA MET A 29 -2.78 14.34 -0.77
C MET A 29 -2.42 14.95 0.59
N HIS A 30 -1.20 14.70 1.10
CA HIS A 30 -0.73 15.30 2.34
C HIS A 30 -0.64 16.84 2.23
N TYR A 31 0.05 17.35 1.22
CA TYR A 31 0.17 18.79 1.00
C TYR A 31 -1.17 19.46 0.67
N MET A 32 -2.07 18.77 -0.03
CA MET A 32 -3.42 19.25 -0.26
C MET A 32 -4.22 19.35 1.05
N GLY A 33 -4.06 18.38 1.96
CA GLY A 33 -4.66 18.45 3.29
C GLY A 33 -4.18 19.66 4.08
N LEU A 34 -2.88 19.97 4.02
CA LEU A 34 -2.31 21.17 4.66
C LEU A 34 -2.86 22.47 4.02
N ALA A 35 -2.90 22.53 2.68
CA ALA A 35 -3.40 23.70 1.96
C ALA A 35 -4.89 23.99 2.22
N LEU A 36 -5.68 22.94 2.46
CA LEU A 36 -7.10 23.04 2.80
C LEU A 36 -7.36 23.22 4.31
N ASN A 37 -6.31 23.42 5.12
CA ASN A 37 -6.39 23.56 6.58
C ASN A 37 -7.18 22.42 7.25
N ILE A 38 -7.03 21.18 6.77
CA ILE A 38 -7.64 20.02 7.40
C ILE A 38 -6.92 19.77 8.72
N GLN A 39 -7.67 19.73 9.82
CA GLN A 39 -7.12 19.59 11.19
C GLN A 39 -6.25 18.35 11.37
N ASP A 40 -6.59 17.24 10.73
CA ASP A 40 -5.74 16.03 10.67
C ASP A 40 -5.19 15.86 9.24
N PRO A 41 -3.95 16.29 8.96
CA PRO A 41 -3.34 16.14 7.64
C PRO A 41 -3.23 14.67 7.18
N THR A 42 -3.32 13.71 8.11
CA THR A 42 -3.27 12.28 7.81
C THR A 42 -4.61 11.71 7.37
N LEU A 43 -5.71 12.47 7.53
CA LEU A 43 -7.07 12.01 7.25
C LEU A 43 -7.23 11.52 5.81
N LEU A 44 -6.76 12.30 4.84
CA LEU A 44 -6.84 11.92 3.43
C LEU A 44 -6.09 10.62 3.15
N GLY A 45 -4.91 10.45 3.75
CA GLY A 45 -4.13 9.22 3.63
C GLY A 45 -4.82 8.01 4.24
N LYS A 46 -5.45 8.17 5.40
CA LYS A 46 -6.20 7.11 6.11
C LYS A 46 -7.46 6.69 5.35
N VAL A 47 -8.17 7.65 4.78
CA VAL A 47 -9.44 7.41 4.08
C VAL A 47 -9.23 6.82 2.69
N PHE A 48 -8.32 7.39 1.90
CA PHE A 48 -8.14 7.00 0.50
C PHE A 48 -7.08 5.92 0.28
N LEU A 49 -6.20 5.70 1.25
CA LEU A 49 -5.13 4.69 1.19
C LEU A 49 -4.31 4.77 -0.11
N PRO A 50 -3.84 5.96 -0.53
CA PRO A 50 -3.32 6.18 -1.88
C PRO A 50 -2.04 5.38 -2.18
N MET A 51 -1.21 5.14 -1.18
CA MET A 51 0.03 4.34 -1.32
C MET A 51 -0.26 2.88 -1.71
N HIS A 52 -1.39 2.32 -1.24
CA HIS A 52 -1.80 0.95 -1.56
C HIS A 52 -2.08 0.78 -3.06
N ILE A 53 -2.65 1.81 -3.72
CA ILE A 53 -2.97 1.78 -5.15
C ILE A 53 -1.72 1.49 -5.97
N GLY A 54 -0.63 2.22 -5.70
CA GLY A 54 0.64 2.02 -6.41
C GLY A 54 1.25 0.64 -6.16
N VAL A 55 1.17 0.13 -4.93
CA VAL A 55 1.65 -1.21 -4.59
C VAL A 55 0.89 -2.30 -5.36
N PHE A 56 -0.43 -2.22 -5.41
CA PHE A 56 -1.27 -3.18 -6.15
C PHE A 56 -1.00 -3.15 -7.66
N ILE A 57 -0.94 -1.94 -8.24
CA ILE A 57 -0.62 -1.78 -9.66
C ILE A 57 0.79 -2.32 -9.93
N GLY A 58 1.77 -1.95 -9.13
CA GLY A 58 3.15 -2.43 -9.25
C GLY A 58 3.24 -3.95 -9.17
N ALA A 59 2.54 -4.58 -8.23
CA ALA A 59 2.48 -6.03 -8.08
C ALA A 59 1.88 -6.74 -9.29
N MET A 60 0.78 -6.21 -9.85
CA MET A 60 0.11 -6.81 -11.01
C MET A 60 0.85 -6.58 -12.32
N MET A 61 1.58 -5.47 -12.44
CA MET A 61 2.33 -5.12 -13.65
C MET A 61 3.73 -5.75 -13.68
N PHE A 62 4.45 -5.71 -12.57
CA PHE A 62 5.87 -6.10 -12.51
C PHE A 62 6.10 -7.42 -11.77
N GLY A 63 5.10 -7.92 -11.06
CA GLY A 63 5.16 -9.21 -10.37
C GLY A 63 5.34 -9.11 -8.86
N PRO A 64 5.35 -10.27 -8.16
CA PRO A 64 5.25 -10.33 -6.71
C PRO A 64 6.45 -9.71 -5.98
N ILE A 65 7.67 -9.95 -6.47
CA ILE A 65 8.89 -9.43 -5.81
C ILE A 65 8.92 -7.91 -5.91
N GLN A 66 8.65 -7.35 -7.10
CA GLN A 66 8.63 -5.91 -7.32
C GLN A 66 7.51 -5.25 -6.52
N GLY A 67 6.32 -5.87 -6.45
CA GLY A 67 5.23 -5.41 -5.60
C GLY A 67 5.61 -5.38 -4.12
N ALA A 68 6.28 -6.44 -3.64
CA ALA A 68 6.78 -6.50 -2.27
C ALA A 68 7.83 -5.43 -1.98
N LEU A 69 8.77 -5.20 -2.89
CA LEU A 69 9.79 -4.14 -2.76
C LEU A 69 9.16 -2.75 -2.73
N ILE A 70 8.23 -2.45 -3.65
CA ILE A 70 7.50 -1.18 -3.63
C ILE A 70 6.80 -1.01 -2.28
N GLY A 71 6.08 -2.04 -1.81
CA GLY A 71 5.36 -2.01 -0.54
C GLY A 71 6.26 -1.83 0.67
N SER A 72 7.45 -2.46 0.67
CA SER A 72 8.42 -2.34 1.76
C SER A 72 9.05 -0.96 1.83
N PHE A 73 9.47 -0.40 0.70
CA PHE A 73 10.23 0.84 0.69
C PHE A 73 9.36 2.09 0.67
N ALA A 74 8.15 2.04 0.12
CA ALA A 74 7.32 3.23 -0.02
C ALA A 74 6.99 3.92 1.32
N PRO A 75 6.60 3.23 2.41
CA PRO A 75 6.37 3.89 3.70
C PRO A 75 7.64 4.50 4.30
N ILE A 76 8.77 3.82 4.14
CA ILE A 76 10.07 4.27 4.67
C ILE A 76 10.51 5.55 3.96
N VAL A 77 10.50 5.55 2.62
CA VAL A 77 10.89 6.72 1.83
C VAL A 77 9.91 7.88 2.04
N SER A 78 8.61 7.60 2.10
CA SER A 78 7.61 8.62 2.41
C SER A 78 7.87 9.26 3.77
N PHE A 79 8.18 8.47 4.80
CA PHE A 79 8.51 8.97 6.12
C PHE A 79 9.77 9.84 6.11
N MET A 80 10.82 9.42 5.42
CA MET A 80 12.07 10.19 5.33
C MET A 80 11.91 11.57 4.67
N VAL A 81 10.94 11.68 3.74
CA VAL A 81 10.73 12.92 2.97
C VAL A 81 9.67 13.83 3.61
N THR A 82 8.60 13.25 4.15
CA THR A 82 7.43 14.02 4.62
C THR A 82 7.17 13.91 6.13
N GLY A 83 7.90 13.02 6.83
CA GLY A 83 7.58 12.64 8.20
C GLY A 83 6.33 11.76 8.33
N MET A 84 5.72 11.34 7.20
CA MET A 84 4.51 10.52 7.18
C MET A 84 4.76 9.15 6.53
N PRO A 85 4.18 8.07 7.07
CA PRO A 85 3.30 7.98 8.26
C PRO A 85 4.04 8.21 9.57
N ILE A 86 3.33 8.71 10.60
CA ILE A 86 3.91 9.04 11.91
C ILE A 86 4.42 7.80 12.64
N ILE A 87 5.45 7.96 13.49
CA ILE A 87 6.04 6.87 14.28
C ILE A 87 5.49 6.80 15.71
N ALA A 88 4.96 7.90 16.22
CA ALA A 88 4.44 7.97 17.58
C ALA A 88 2.98 8.45 17.56
N PRO A 89 2.12 7.94 18.45
CA PRO A 89 2.37 6.94 19.49
C PRO A 89 2.47 5.50 18.96
N PHE A 90 2.25 5.27 17.66
CA PHE A 90 2.28 3.95 17.04
C PHE A 90 3.34 3.89 15.95
N PRO A 91 4.08 2.78 15.82
CA PRO A 91 5.08 2.59 14.78
C PRO A 91 4.44 2.32 13.42
N MET A 92 3.69 3.30 12.89
CA MET A 92 2.92 3.15 11.65
C MET A 92 3.80 2.84 10.44
N VAL A 93 5.02 3.38 10.39
CA VAL A 93 5.96 3.09 9.29
C VAL A 93 6.25 1.59 9.23
N GLN A 94 6.59 0.97 10.37
CA GLN A 94 6.92 -0.45 10.46
C GLN A 94 5.72 -1.33 10.12
N LEU A 95 4.55 -0.99 10.68
CA LEU A 95 3.30 -1.71 10.40
C LEU A 95 2.93 -1.64 8.93
N MET A 96 2.96 -0.46 8.33
CA MET A 96 2.67 -0.27 6.91
C MET A 96 3.71 -0.94 6.02
N THR A 97 4.97 -0.97 6.41
CA THR A 97 6.02 -1.66 5.66
C THR A 97 5.71 -3.14 5.54
N VAL A 98 5.37 -3.80 6.63
CA VAL A 98 5.01 -5.23 6.62
C VAL A 98 3.71 -5.46 5.86
N GLU A 99 2.68 -4.67 6.14
CA GLU A 99 1.38 -4.79 5.50
C GLU A 99 1.47 -4.64 3.98
N LEU A 100 2.10 -3.56 3.50
CA LEU A 100 2.23 -3.27 2.07
C LEU A 100 3.16 -4.22 1.34
N ALA A 101 4.21 -4.73 2.01
CA ALA A 101 5.06 -5.77 1.45
C ALA A 101 4.25 -7.04 1.15
N ILE A 102 3.43 -7.49 2.11
CA ILE A 102 2.56 -8.66 1.95
C ILE A 102 1.46 -8.39 0.90
N TYR A 103 0.87 -7.19 0.88
CA TYR A 103 -0.06 -6.80 -0.19
C TYR A 103 0.57 -6.99 -1.57
N GLY A 104 1.76 -6.43 -1.78
CA GLY A 104 2.44 -6.52 -3.06
C GLY A 104 2.82 -7.95 -3.43
N LEU A 105 3.35 -8.71 -2.47
CA LEU A 105 3.75 -10.11 -2.67
C LEU A 105 2.55 -10.99 -3.07
N ILE A 106 1.51 -11.01 -2.24
CA ILE A 106 0.37 -11.91 -2.43
C ILE A 106 -0.45 -11.52 -3.66
N THR A 107 -0.71 -10.21 -3.84
CA THR A 107 -1.39 -9.73 -5.04
C THR A 107 -0.65 -10.14 -6.32
N GLY A 108 0.66 -9.94 -6.34
CA GLY A 108 1.48 -10.32 -7.48
C GLY A 108 1.48 -11.83 -7.74
N LEU A 109 1.58 -12.66 -6.69
CA LEU A 109 1.54 -14.12 -6.79
C LEU A 109 0.19 -14.62 -7.32
N VAL A 110 -0.91 -14.15 -6.73
CA VAL A 110 -2.26 -14.56 -7.14
C VAL A 110 -2.54 -14.08 -8.57
N TYR A 111 -2.17 -12.84 -8.89
CA TYR A 111 -2.37 -12.32 -10.23
C TYR A 111 -1.56 -13.04 -11.30
N LYS A 112 -0.31 -13.40 -10.99
CA LYS A 112 0.54 -14.17 -11.89
C LYS A 112 -0.08 -15.53 -12.24
N LYS A 113 -0.71 -16.18 -11.23
CA LYS A 113 -1.33 -17.52 -11.40
C LYS A 113 -2.71 -17.46 -12.06
N THR A 114 -3.56 -16.51 -11.66
CA THR A 114 -4.99 -16.54 -12.00
C THR A 114 -5.39 -15.55 -13.10
N LYS A 115 -4.59 -14.48 -13.28
CA LYS A 115 -4.90 -13.32 -14.15
C LYS A 115 -6.23 -12.61 -13.80
N LYS A 116 -6.80 -12.89 -12.61
CA LYS A 116 -8.04 -12.31 -12.11
C LYS A 116 -7.72 -11.15 -11.16
N GLU A 117 -8.00 -9.92 -11.59
CA GLU A 117 -7.65 -8.70 -10.85
C GLU A 117 -8.32 -8.66 -9.47
N TYR A 118 -9.63 -8.90 -9.40
CA TYR A 118 -10.38 -8.87 -8.15
C TYR A 118 -9.90 -9.90 -7.13
N LEU A 119 -9.63 -11.13 -7.61
CA LEU A 119 -9.14 -12.19 -6.73
C LEU A 119 -7.77 -11.83 -6.15
N ALA A 120 -6.90 -11.27 -6.97
CA ALA A 120 -5.57 -10.84 -6.55
C ALA A 120 -5.65 -9.69 -5.53
N LEU A 121 -6.50 -8.68 -5.77
CA LEU A 121 -6.70 -7.56 -4.83
C LEU A 121 -7.22 -8.03 -3.49
N VAL A 122 -8.32 -8.78 -3.47
CA VAL A 122 -8.95 -9.26 -2.24
C VAL A 122 -7.98 -10.15 -1.45
N SER A 123 -7.31 -11.09 -2.14
CA SER A 123 -6.30 -11.95 -1.48
C SER A 123 -5.17 -11.14 -0.86
N GLY A 124 -4.65 -10.13 -1.57
CA GLY A 124 -3.63 -9.24 -1.04
C GLY A 124 -4.12 -8.48 0.19
N MET A 125 -5.27 -7.82 0.09
CA MET A 125 -5.87 -7.03 1.18
C MET A 125 -6.09 -7.87 2.45
N ILE A 126 -6.63 -9.08 2.32
CA ILE A 126 -6.83 -9.98 3.46
C ILE A 126 -5.48 -10.40 4.05
N SER A 127 -4.55 -10.87 3.21
CA SER A 127 -3.26 -11.37 3.68
C SER A 127 -2.42 -10.29 4.40
N GLY A 128 -2.40 -9.06 3.90
CA GLY A 128 -1.66 -7.99 4.57
C GLY A 128 -2.29 -7.57 5.89
N ARG A 129 -3.63 -7.57 5.98
CA ARG A 129 -4.31 -7.34 7.26
C ARG A 129 -4.00 -8.43 8.28
N ILE A 130 -3.98 -9.69 7.86
CA ILE A 130 -3.58 -10.81 8.73
C ILE A 130 -2.12 -10.64 9.17
N ALA A 131 -1.21 -10.29 8.26
CA ALA A 131 0.19 -10.05 8.61
C ALA A 131 0.36 -8.90 9.61
N MET A 132 -0.34 -7.79 9.42
CA MET A 132 -0.33 -6.68 10.37
C MET A 132 -0.84 -7.10 11.74
N LEU A 133 -1.93 -7.89 11.79
CA LEU A 133 -2.48 -8.45 13.02
C LEU A 133 -1.49 -9.35 13.75
N LEU A 134 -0.81 -10.23 13.02
CA LEU A 134 0.21 -11.10 13.59
C LEU A 134 1.36 -10.29 14.19
N VAL A 135 1.86 -9.27 13.49
CA VAL A 135 2.92 -8.40 14.01
C VAL A 135 2.49 -7.71 15.30
N LEU A 136 1.25 -7.21 15.34
CA LEU A 136 0.71 -6.55 16.54
C LEU A 136 0.53 -7.55 17.70
N SER A 137 -0.02 -8.74 17.43
CA SER A 137 -0.32 -9.75 18.46
C SER A 137 0.94 -10.42 19.03
N LEU A 138 1.97 -10.59 18.22
CA LEU A 138 3.25 -11.16 18.66
C LEU A 138 4.10 -10.16 19.46
N GLY A 139 3.65 -8.92 19.62
CA GLY A 139 4.39 -7.90 20.35
C GLY A 139 5.74 -7.55 19.73
N LEU A 140 5.97 -7.90 18.46
CA LEU A 140 7.19 -7.58 17.71
C LEU A 140 7.42 -6.06 17.62
N ILE A 141 6.36 -5.29 17.84
CA ILE A 141 6.39 -3.87 18.02
C ILE A 141 5.97 -3.63 19.47
N ALA A 142 6.96 -3.42 20.35
CA ALA A 142 6.75 -3.21 21.77
C ALA A 142 6.05 -1.86 22.04
N ILE A 143 4.74 -1.83 21.81
CA ILE A 143 3.90 -0.69 22.23
C ILE A 143 3.57 -0.92 23.70
N LYS A 144 4.42 -0.46 24.58
CA LYS A 144 4.16 -0.41 26.04
C LYS A 144 3.18 0.73 26.36
N ASN A 145 2.01 0.72 25.73
CA ASN A 145 0.96 1.67 26.06
C ASN A 145 -0.23 0.91 26.69
N PRO A 146 -0.51 1.09 27.99
CA PRO A 146 -1.58 0.36 28.69
C PRO A 146 -2.98 0.68 28.12
N ASN A 147 -3.13 1.79 27.41
CA ASN A 147 -4.40 2.21 26.79
C ASN A 147 -4.53 1.73 25.34
N PHE A 148 -3.56 0.98 24.83
CA PHE A 148 -3.60 0.48 23.46
C PHE A 148 -4.47 -0.76 23.34
N SER A 149 -5.54 -0.66 22.57
CA SER A 149 -6.36 -1.81 22.18
C SER A 149 -6.10 -2.18 20.72
N THR A 150 -5.49 -3.34 20.49
CA THR A 150 -5.29 -3.90 19.13
C THR A 150 -6.61 -3.94 18.36
N LEU A 151 -7.70 -4.35 19.03
CA LEU A 151 -9.03 -4.42 18.42
C LEU A 151 -9.55 -3.04 18.00
N MET A 152 -9.34 -2.01 18.83
CA MET A 152 -9.76 -0.64 18.51
C MET A 152 -8.95 -0.06 17.34
N PHE A 153 -7.64 -0.35 17.29
CA PHE A 153 -6.77 0.04 16.19
C PHE A 153 -7.22 -0.58 14.86
N ILE A 154 -7.56 -1.87 14.86
CA ILE A 154 -8.05 -2.57 13.67
C ILE A 154 -9.39 -2.02 13.23
N LYS A 155 -10.34 -1.87 14.16
CA LYS A 155 -11.66 -1.31 13.85
C LYS A 155 -11.52 0.08 13.22
N SER A 156 -10.72 0.97 13.80
CA SER A 156 -10.52 2.32 13.27
C SER A 156 -9.86 2.27 11.88
N GLY A 157 -8.84 1.45 11.68
CA GLY A 157 -8.15 1.31 10.40
C GLY A 157 -9.04 0.72 9.29
N VAL A 158 -9.89 -0.26 9.62
CA VAL A 158 -10.86 -0.82 8.66
C VAL A 158 -11.95 0.20 8.33
N LEU A 159 -12.56 0.81 9.34
CA LEU A 159 -13.67 1.76 9.13
C LEU A 159 -13.23 2.99 8.35
N SER A 160 -12.07 3.57 8.70
CA SER A 160 -11.54 4.74 7.96
C SER A 160 -11.14 4.38 6.53
N GLY A 161 -10.67 3.16 6.28
CA GLY A 161 -10.20 2.71 4.98
C GLY A 161 -11.28 2.16 4.04
N ILE A 162 -12.55 2.02 4.46
CA ILE A 162 -13.61 1.44 3.63
C ILE A 162 -13.75 2.19 2.30
N ILE A 163 -13.71 3.51 2.32
CA ILE A 163 -13.80 4.35 1.12
C ILE A 163 -12.63 4.04 0.19
N GLY A 164 -11.41 4.00 0.72
CA GLY A 164 -10.22 3.68 -0.06
C GLY A 164 -10.25 2.27 -0.65
N ILE A 165 -10.70 1.27 0.12
CA ILE A 165 -10.87 -0.11 -0.34
C ILE A 165 -11.87 -0.16 -1.50
N THR A 166 -13.01 0.51 -1.38
CA THR A 166 -14.04 0.56 -2.42
C THR A 166 -13.49 1.19 -3.71
N ILE A 167 -12.78 2.32 -3.58
CA ILE A 167 -12.14 2.99 -4.71
C ILE A 167 -11.10 2.08 -5.36
N GLN A 168 -10.28 1.38 -4.57
CA GLN A 168 -9.27 0.46 -5.09
C GLN A 168 -9.88 -0.70 -5.86
N LEU A 169 -10.95 -1.31 -5.35
CA LEU A 169 -11.65 -2.41 -6.01
C LEU A 169 -12.30 -1.97 -7.33
N ALA A 170 -12.74 -0.72 -7.43
CA ALA A 170 -13.30 -0.19 -8.68
C ALA A 170 -12.20 0.26 -9.66
N LEU A 171 -11.23 1.06 -9.17
CA LEU A 171 -10.26 1.76 -10.00
C LEU A 171 -9.15 0.85 -10.54
N ILE A 172 -8.58 -0.02 -9.67
CA ILE A 172 -7.39 -0.81 -10.04
C ILE A 172 -7.66 -1.78 -11.18
N PRO A 173 -8.76 -2.57 -11.20
CA PRO A 173 -9.03 -3.46 -12.32
C PRO A 173 -9.22 -2.72 -13.65
N ILE A 174 -9.84 -1.53 -13.62
CA ILE A 174 -10.02 -0.68 -14.80
C ILE A 174 -8.66 -0.21 -15.33
N LEU A 175 -7.81 0.28 -14.44
CA LEU A 175 -6.47 0.75 -14.78
C LEU A 175 -5.61 -0.37 -15.37
N ILE A 176 -5.59 -1.54 -14.73
CA ILE A 176 -4.82 -2.69 -15.20
C ILE A 176 -5.28 -3.13 -16.60
N LYS A 177 -6.59 -3.20 -16.84
CA LYS A 177 -7.12 -3.53 -18.17
C LYS A 177 -6.72 -2.49 -19.22
N LYS A 178 -6.77 -1.20 -18.88
CA LYS A 178 -6.38 -0.11 -19.80
C LYS A 178 -4.87 -0.12 -20.10
N LEU A 179 -4.04 -0.34 -19.08
CA LEU A 179 -2.58 -0.39 -19.24
C LEU A 179 -2.12 -1.60 -20.05
N LYS A 180 -2.85 -2.71 -20.01
CA LYS A 180 -2.53 -3.91 -20.80
C LYS A 180 -3.03 -3.89 -22.23
N ARG A 181 -3.95 -2.99 -22.57
CA ARG A 181 -4.47 -2.82 -23.94
C ARG A 181 -3.52 -2.02 -24.84
N LYS A 182 -2.55 -1.34 -24.30
CA LYS A 182 -1.47 -0.67 -25.02
C LYS A 182 -0.25 -1.59 -25.13
#